data_b981da8ae3dcec612e79ccacbf056d4b
#
_entry.id   b981da8ae3dcec612e79ccacbf056d4b
#
_cell.length_a   1.000
_cell.length_b   1.000
_cell.length_c   1.000
_cell.angle_alpha   90.00
_cell.angle_beta   90.00
_cell.angle_gamma   90.00
#
_symmetry.space_group_name_H-M   'P 1'
#
loop_
_entity.id
_entity.type
_entity.pdbx_description
1 polymer ?
#
loop_
_entity_poly.entity_id
_entity_poly.type
_entity_poly.pdbx_seq_one_letter_code
_entity_poly.pdbx_strand_id
1 'polypeptide(L)'
;ERRSIGQDLHDGLGQMLTGMALISQSLARRLAAQGRPEARELEELTELIRQADRQARTLARGLIPVELEANGLQAALYRLTRQTEELFGIRCRFEAEKDVPVADNMVATHLYRIAQEALNNAVRHGRAQTITVTLAADDEALHLWVRDDGVGIPEKLPETSGMGLRIMHYRARLLGGHLEVRRRKEGGTEVHAAVPLTGRVLPADASQVLPETEVIP
;
A
#
# COMPACT_ATOMS: atom_id res chain seq x y z
N GLU A 1 0.70 23.10 -1.49
CA GLU A 1 0.91 22.76 -0.06
C GLU A 1 1.09 21.26 0.17
N ARG A 2 0.15 20.37 -0.18
CA ARG A 2 0.26 18.92 0.06
C ARG A 2 1.47 18.26 -0.61
N ARG A 3 1.88 18.74 -1.78
CA ARG A 3 3.07 18.25 -2.50
C ARG A 3 4.35 18.64 -1.77
N SER A 4 4.42 19.87 -1.26
CA SER A 4 5.55 20.36 -0.46
C SER A 4 5.67 19.57 0.84
N ILE A 5 4.58 19.37 1.57
CA ILE A 5 4.55 18.60 2.81
C ILE A 5 5.00 17.14 2.58
N GLY A 6 4.58 16.50 1.47
CA GLY A 6 5.00 15.14 1.14
C GLY A 6 6.49 15.02 0.82
N GLN A 7 7.04 16.00 0.10
CA GLN A 7 8.48 16.09 -0.19
C GLN A 7 9.29 16.41 1.08
N ASP A 8 8.85 17.39 1.87
CA ASP A 8 9.51 17.77 3.12
C ASP A 8 9.53 16.62 4.14
N LEU A 9 8.45 15.84 4.21
CA LEU A 9 8.40 14.61 5.02
C LEU A 9 9.35 13.53 4.49
N HIS A 10 9.41 13.34 3.18
CA HIS A 10 10.29 12.34 2.58
C HIS A 10 11.76 12.72 2.75
N ASP A 11 12.11 13.98 2.45
CA ASP A 11 13.49 14.44 2.40
C ASP A 11 14.01 14.81 3.80
N GLY A 12 13.19 15.42 4.65
CA GLY A 12 13.59 15.80 6.00
C GLY A 12 13.49 14.63 6.99
N LEU A 13 12.28 14.13 7.25
CA LEU A 13 12.04 13.10 8.26
C LEU A 13 12.67 11.76 7.87
N GLY A 14 12.58 11.35 6.59
CA GLY A 14 13.18 10.12 6.10
C GLY A 14 14.69 10.11 6.22
N GLN A 15 15.38 11.22 5.92
CA GLN A 15 16.82 11.35 6.10
C GLN A 15 17.23 11.29 7.57
N MET A 16 16.50 11.96 8.47
CA MET A 16 16.76 11.90 9.91
C MET A 16 16.62 10.48 10.46
N LEU A 17 15.51 9.77 10.13
CA LEU A 17 15.29 8.40 10.58
C LEU A 17 16.34 7.44 10.02
N THR A 18 16.75 7.60 8.78
CA THR A 18 17.85 6.83 8.18
C THR A 18 19.17 7.08 8.93
N GLY A 19 19.49 8.35 9.22
CA GLY A 19 20.68 8.72 10.00
C GLY A 19 20.66 8.11 11.40
N MET A 20 19.54 8.20 12.11
CA MET A 20 19.37 7.59 13.44
C MET A 20 19.55 6.06 13.40
N ALA A 21 18.99 5.38 12.39
CA ALA A 21 19.15 3.93 12.25
C ALA A 21 20.62 3.53 12.04
N LEU A 22 21.36 4.29 11.22
CA LEU A 22 22.79 4.04 10.98
C LEU A 22 23.62 4.24 12.24
N ILE A 23 23.38 5.31 12.99
CA ILE A 23 24.08 5.60 14.25
C ILE A 23 23.78 4.51 15.28
N SER A 24 22.50 4.18 15.49
CA SER A 24 22.07 3.12 16.42
C SER A 24 22.69 1.77 16.06
N GLN A 25 22.68 1.40 14.78
CA GLN A 25 23.28 0.15 14.29
C GLN A 25 24.80 0.11 14.51
N SER A 26 25.50 1.23 14.26
CA SER A 26 26.93 1.34 14.48
C SER A 26 27.29 1.16 15.96
N LEU A 27 26.50 1.77 16.85
CA LEU A 27 26.67 1.66 18.29
C LEU A 27 26.36 0.25 18.79
N ALA A 28 25.28 -0.38 18.30
CA ALA A 28 24.95 -1.77 18.61
C ALA A 28 26.10 -2.72 18.26
N ARG A 29 26.70 -2.60 17.07
CA ARG A 29 27.86 -3.40 16.66
C ARG A 29 29.07 -3.21 17.55
N ARG A 30 29.36 -1.96 17.97
CA ARG A 30 30.47 -1.67 18.86
C ARG A 30 30.29 -2.27 20.25
N LEU A 31 29.08 -2.19 20.80
CA LEU A 31 28.76 -2.77 22.11
C LEU A 31 28.75 -4.31 22.05
N ALA A 32 28.24 -4.90 20.97
CA ALA A 32 28.30 -6.34 20.76
C ALA A 32 29.73 -6.86 20.70
N ALA A 33 30.65 -6.13 20.02
CA ALA A 33 32.06 -6.47 19.97
C ALA A 33 32.76 -6.38 21.36
N GLN A 34 32.19 -5.62 22.30
CA GLN A 34 32.64 -5.50 23.68
C GLN A 34 31.92 -6.46 24.65
N GLY A 35 31.04 -7.35 24.14
CA GLY A 35 30.25 -8.27 24.94
C GLY A 35 29.21 -7.61 25.85
N ARG A 36 28.81 -6.37 25.52
CA ARG A 36 27.86 -5.59 26.32
C ARG A 36 26.42 -6.01 26.04
N PRO A 37 25.62 -6.30 27.09
CA PRO A 37 24.22 -6.73 26.91
C PRO A 37 23.32 -5.65 26.28
N GLU A 38 23.66 -4.38 26.44
CA GLU A 38 22.94 -3.24 25.88
C GLU A 38 22.96 -3.21 24.33
N ALA A 39 23.82 -4.02 23.70
CA ALA A 39 23.84 -4.18 22.26
C ALA A 39 22.49 -4.64 21.71
N ARG A 40 21.81 -5.54 22.43
CA ARG A 40 20.50 -6.07 22.03
C ARG A 40 19.41 -5.00 22.07
N GLU A 41 19.40 -4.17 23.10
CA GLU A 41 18.44 -3.06 23.21
C GLU A 41 18.60 -2.07 22.05
N LEU A 42 19.85 -1.82 21.63
CA LEU A 42 20.12 -0.96 20.48
C LEU A 42 19.76 -1.60 19.13
N GLU A 43 19.84 -2.91 19.02
CA GLU A 43 19.33 -3.63 17.84
C GLU A 43 17.81 -3.51 17.74
N GLU A 44 17.09 -3.67 18.85
CA GLU A 44 15.64 -3.49 18.94
C GLU A 44 15.24 -2.04 18.60
N LEU A 45 15.98 -1.05 19.15
CA LEU A 45 15.78 0.37 18.84
C LEU A 45 16.01 0.64 17.34
N THR A 46 17.04 0.06 16.74
CA THR A 46 17.34 0.19 15.31
C THR A 46 16.16 -0.30 14.45
N GLU A 47 15.54 -1.42 14.85
CA GLU A 47 14.39 -1.95 14.09
C GLU A 47 13.16 -1.06 14.26
N LEU A 48 12.90 -0.50 15.43
CA LEU A 48 11.84 0.48 15.65
C LEU A 48 12.03 1.74 14.79
N ILE A 49 13.26 2.26 14.70
CA ILE A 49 13.58 3.41 13.84
C ILE A 49 13.33 3.08 12.37
N ARG A 50 13.75 1.89 11.91
CA ARG A 50 13.47 1.42 10.55
C ARG A 50 11.98 1.28 10.27
N GLN A 51 11.22 0.82 11.24
CA GLN A 51 9.76 0.75 11.14
C GLN A 51 9.14 2.14 11.01
N ALA A 52 9.58 3.11 11.81
CA ALA A 52 9.14 4.49 11.73
C ALA A 52 9.50 5.12 10.36
N ASP A 53 10.70 4.87 9.82
CA ASP A 53 11.09 5.32 8.48
C ASP A 53 10.19 4.73 7.39
N ARG A 54 9.89 3.43 7.45
CA ARG A 54 8.94 2.79 6.53
C ARG A 54 7.55 3.44 6.58
N GLN A 55 7.04 3.74 7.78
CA GLN A 55 5.75 4.42 7.96
C GLN A 55 5.77 5.85 7.44
N ALA A 56 6.81 6.62 7.75
CA ALA A 56 6.97 7.99 7.27
C ALA A 56 7.00 8.05 5.74
N ARG A 57 7.75 7.17 5.09
CA ARG A 57 7.77 7.05 3.62
C ARG A 57 6.42 6.66 3.03
N THR A 58 5.67 5.79 3.69
CA THR A 58 4.31 5.40 3.26
C THR A 58 3.36 6.58 3.32
N LEU A 59 3.41 7.37 4.41
CA LEU A 59 2.61 8.59 4.56
C LEU A 59 3.03 9.66 3.55
N ALA A 60 4.32 9.93 3.40
CA ALA A 60 4.85 10.91 2.44
C ALA A 60 4.43 10.57 1.00
N ARG A 61 4.56 9.30 0.58
CA ARG A 61 4.08 8.83 -0.72
C ARG A 61 2.57 9.00 -0.88
N GLY A 62 1.80 8.89 0.20
CA GLY A 62 0.37 9.14 0.20
C GLY A 62 -0.02 10.60 -0.06
N LEU A 63 0.87 11.54 0.27
CA LEU A 63 0.66 12.99 0.11
C LEU A 63 1.18 13.53 -1.24
N ILE A 64 2.16 12.86 -1.87
CA ILE A 64 2.67 13.26 -3.19
C ILE A 64 1.62 12.87 -4.24
N PRO A 65 1.07 13.84 -5.01
CA PRO A 65 0.20 13.51 -6.12
C PRO A 65 0.94 12.60 -7.11
N VAL A 66 0.31 11.52 -7.52
CA VAL A 66 0.81 10.75 -8.66
C VAL A 66 0.52 11.61 -9.88
N GLU A 67 1.56 12.20 -10.48
CA GLU A 67 1.42 12.82 -11.80
C GLU A 67 1.15 11.68 -12.79
N LEU A 68 -0.12 11.46 -13.05
CA LEU A 68 -0.54 10.60 -14.12
C LEU A 68 -0.35 11.43 -15.38
N GLU A 69 0.75 11.15 -16.11
CA GLU A 69 0.99 11.72 -17.43
C GLU A 69 -0.22 11.48 -18.35
N ALA A 70 -0.23 12.14 -19.50
CA ALA A 70 -1.33 12.13 -20.48
C ALA A 70 -1.90 10.73 -20.86
N ASN A 71 -1.18 9.65 -20.54
CA ASN A 71 -1.57 8.27 -20.82
C ASN A 71 -2.35 7.59 -19.67
N GLY A 72 -2.71 8.32 -18.60
CA GLY A 72 -3.66 7.87 -17.62
C GLY A 72 -3.19 6.72 -16.69
N LEU A 73 -4.16 6.15 -15.99
CA LEU A 73 -3.96 5.11 -14.97
C LEU A 73 -3.35 3.83 -15.55
N GLN A 74 -3.72 3.41 -16.77
CA GLN A 74 -3.23 2.18 -17.38
C GLN A 74 -1.71 2.20 -17.57
N ALA A 75 -1.16 3.27 -18.13
CA ALA A 75 0.27 3.41 -18.32
C ALA A 75 1.03 3.47 -16.99
N ALA A 76 0.43 4.10 -15.96
CA ALA A 76 1.02 4.13 -14.61
C ALA A 76 1.05 2.73 -13.97
N LEU A 77 -0.02 1.94 -14.10
CA LEU A 77 -0.08 0.57 -13.60
C LEU A 77 0.89 -0.35 -14.34
N TYR A 78 0.99 -0.21 -15.66
CA TYR A 78 1.98 -0.94 -16.45
C TYR A 78 3.42 -0.64 -15.98
N ARG A 79 3.78 0.63 -15.80
CA ARG A 79 5.10 1.00 -15.26
C ARG A 79 5.32 0.44 -13.86
N LEU A 80 4.32 0.47 -13.00
CA LEU A 80 4.38 -0.04 -11.64
C LEU A 80 4.66 -1.56 -11.62
N THR A 81 3.98 -2.33 -12.49
CA THR A 81 4.21 -3.78 -12.59
C THR A 81 5.61 -4.09 -13.12
N ARG A 82 6.08 -3.37 -14.15
CA ARG A 82 7.44 -3.54 -14.67
C ARG A 82 8.51 -3.22 -13.63
N GLN A 83 8.36 -2.12 -12.90
CA GLN A 83 9.25 -1.79 -11.80
C GLN A 83 9.28 -2.86 -10.70
N THR A 84 8.10 -3.41 -10.35
CA THR A 84 8.00 -4.47 -9.35
C THR A 84 8.72 -5.73 -9.81
N GLU A 85 8.54 -6.11 -11.07
CA GLU A 85 9.22 -7.25 -11.69
C GLU A 85 10.75 -7.11 -11.65
N GLU A 86 11.27 -5.95 -12.06
CA GLU A 86 12.71 -5.65 -12.09
C GLU A 86 13.34 -5.60 -10.70
N LEU A 87 12.66 -4.97 -9.73
CA LEU A 87 13.20 -4.77 -8.38
C LEU A 87 13.23 -6.05 -7.54
N PHE A 88 12.25 -6.93 -7.74
CA PHE A 88 12.06 -8.10 -6.87
C PHE A 88 12.35 -9.42 -7.58
N GLY A 89 12.59 -9.41 -8.89
CA GLY A 89 12.90 -10.63 -9.67
C GLY A 89 11.73 -11.61 -9.74
N ILE A 90 10.49 -11.11 -9.68
CA ILE A 90 9.25 -11.89 -9.75
C ILE A 90 8.55 -11.63 -11.07
N ARG A 91 7.59 -12.46 -11.46
CA ARG A 91 6.73 -12.17 -12.62
C ARG A 91 5.60 -11.23 -12.20
N CYS A 92 5.54 -10.06 -12.84
CA CYS A 92 4.49 -9.09 -12.56
C CYS A 92 3.88 -8.58 -13.88
N ARG A 93 2.57 -8.82 -14.08
CA ARG A 93 1.87 -8.49 -15.33
C ARG A 93 0.77 -7.49 -15.08
N PHE A 94 0.59 -6.60 -16.07
CA PHE A 94 -0.58 -5.74 -16.16
C PHE A 94 -1.46 -6.19 -17.32
N GLU A 95 -2.75 -6.30 -17.07
CA GLU A 95 -3.78 -6.69 -18.04
C GLU A 95 -4.91 -5.65 -18.03
N ALA A 96 -5.34 -5.23 -19.22
CA ALA A 96 -6.51 -4.39 -19.38
C ALA A 96 -7.32 -4.91 -20.56
N GLU A 97 -8.64 -5.05 -20.40
CA GLU A 97 -9.50 -5.61 -21.46
C GLU A 97 -9.64 -4.69 -22.67
N LYS A 98 -9.63 -3.37 -22.46
CA LYS A 98 -9.67 -2.30 -23.49
C LYS A 98 -9.12 -1.01 -22.85
N ASP A 99 -9.02 0.05 -23.68
CA ASP A 99 -8.79 1.40 -23.15
C ASP A 99 -9.90 1.77 -22.17
N VAL A 100 -9.55 1.78 -20.87
CA VAL A 100 -10.44 2.17 -19.79
C VAL A 100 -10.14 3.64 -19.47
N PRO A 101 -10.92 4.59 -20.00
CA PRO A 101 -10.64 6.00 -19.76
C PRO A 101 -11.00 6.36 -18.33
N VAL A 102 -10.00 6.74 -17.53
CA VAL A 102 -10.16 7.27 -16.19
C VAL A 102 -9.88 8.76 -16.25
N ALA A 103 -10.90 9.57 -16.48
CA ALA A 103 -10.76 11.00 -16.63
C ALA A 103 -10.50 11.72 -15.30
N ASP A 104 -11.01 11.17 -14.19
CA ASP A 104 -10.82 11.74 -12.85
C ASP A 104 -9.45 11.36 -12.28
N ASN A 105 -8.58 12.36 -12.16
CA ASN A 105 -7.23 12.18 -11.63
C ASN A 105 -7.21 11.73 -10.16
N MET A 106 -8.24 12.05 -9.38
CA MET A 106 -8.38 11.59 -8.00
C MET A 106 -8.67 10.08 -7.97
N VAL A 107 -9.61 9.61 -8.80
CA VAL A 107 -9.91 8.19 -8.97
C VAL A 107 -8.65 7.43 -9.39
N ALA A 108 -7.98 7.90 -10.44
CA ALA A 108 -6.77 7.29 -10.94
C ALA A 108 -5.65 7.23 -9.89
N THR A 109 -5.46 8.31 -9.13
CA THR A 109 -4.45 8.38 -8.05
C THR A 109 -4.75 7.38 -6.95
N HIS A 110 -5.98 7.30 -6.47
CA HIS A 110 -6.34 6.39 -5.38
C HIS A 110 -6.26 4.92 -5.81
N LEU A 111 -6.70 4.57 -7.02
CA LEU A 111 -6.57 3.21 -7.57
C LEU A 111 -5.11 2.81 -7.75
N TYR A 112 -4.27 3.71 -8.29
CA TYR A 112 -2.83 3.48 -8.38
C TYR A 112 -2.21 3.18 -7.00
N ARG A 113 -2.60 3.93 -5.96
CA ARG A 113 -2.10 3.71 -4.59
C ARG A 113 -2.61 2.41 -3.97
N ILE A 114 -3.82 1.99 -4.30
CA ILE A 114 -4.33 0.67 -3.90
C ILE A 114 -3.48 -0.43 -4.57
N ALA A 115 -3.24 -0.34 -5.88
CA ALA A 115 -2.38 -1.29 -6.59
C ALA A 115 -0.97 -1.35 -5.99
N GLN A 116 -0.35 -0.20 -5.73
CA GLN A 116 0.99 -0.10 -5.16
C GLN A 116 1.08 -0.79 -3.79
N GLU A 117 0.11 -0.58 -2.91
CA GLU A 117 0.05 -1.21 -1.59
C GLU A 117 -0.20 -2.71 -1.69
N ALA A 118 -1.11 -3.14 -2.58
CA ALA A 118 -1.40 -4.54 -2.80
C ALA A 118 -0.18 -5.31 -3.35
N LEU A 119 0.55 -4.75 -4.32
CA LEU A 119 1.80 -5.30 -4.84
C LEU A 119 2.87 -5.42 -3.75
N ASN A 120 3.02 -4.38 -2.93
CA ASN A 120 3.97 -4.39 -1.82
C ASN A 120 3.64 -5.47 -0.79
N ASN A 121 2.35 -5.68 -0.50
CA ASN A 121 1.88 -6.73 0.40
C ASN A 121 2.11 -8.13 -0.18
N ALA A 122 1.85 -8.34 -1.47
CA ALA A 122 2.10 -9.61 -2.15
C ALA A 122 3.58 -10.00 -2.10
N VAL A 123 4.48 -9.05 -2.35
CA VAL A 123 5.93 -9.29 -2.30
C VAL A 123 6.42 -9.52 -0.87
N ARG A 124 6.08 -8.63 0.06
CA ARG A 124 6.66 -8.65 1.42
C ARG A 124 6.03 -9.70 2.33
N HIS A 125 4.74 -9.86 2.26
CA HIS A 125 3.98 -10.74 3.16
C HIS A 125 3.52 -12.02 2.47
N GLY A 126 3.14 -11.91 1.19
CA GLY A 126 2.69 -13.03 0.38
C GLY A 126 3.83 -13.94 -0.09
N ARG A 127 5.06 -13.46 -0.22
CA ARG A 127 6.17 -14.16 -0.87
C ARG A 127 5.79 -14.63 -2.27
N ALA A 128 5.02 -13.83 -2.97
CA ALA A 128 4.51 -14.14 -4.29
C ALA A 128 5.65 -14.27 -5.32
N GLN A 129 5.49 -15.19 -6.26
CA GLN A 129 6.36 -15.34 -7.42
C GLN A 129 5.72 -14.78 -8.69
N THR A 130 4.38 -14.71 -8.68
CA THR A 130 3.61 -14.18 -9.80
C THR A 130 2.52 -13.25 -9.28
N ILE A 131 2.42 -12.06 -9.85
CA ILE A 131 1.37 -11.09 -9.55
C ILE A 131 0.75 -10.61 -10.85
N THR A 132 -0.58 -10.54 -10.89
CA THR A 132 -1.33 -9.97 -12.00
C THR A 132 -2.15 -8.79 -11.51
N VAL A 133 -2.01 -7.64 -12.18
CA VAL A 133 -2.82 -6.44 -11.97
C VAL A 133 -3.74 -6.31 -13.15
N THR A 134 -5.06 -6.29 -12.92
CA THR A 134 -6.08 -6.17 -13.98
C THR A 134 -6.90 -4.90 -13.75
N LEU A 135 -7.12 -4.14 -14.82
CA LEU A 135 -8.01 -2.98 -14.83
C LEU A 135 -9.10 -3.22 -15.87
N ALA A 136 -10.36 -3.15 -15.47
CA ALA A 136 -11.51 -3.27 -16.34
C ALA A 136 -12.61 -2.29 -15.93
N ALA A 137 -13.57 -2.04 -16.80
CA ALA A 137 -14.77 -1.29 -16.51
C ALA A 137 -15.98 -2.01 -17.09
N ASP A 138 -17.05 -2.02 -16.33
CA ASP A 138 -18.39 -2.33 -16.84
C ASP A 138 -19.25 -1.06 -16.92
N ASP A 139 -20.55 -1.20 -17.09
CA ASP A 139 -21.47 -0.06 -17.22
C ASP A 139 -21.66 0.71 -15.91
N GLU A 140 -21.32 0.12 -14.76
CA GLU A 140 -21.58 0.67 -13.43
C GLU A 140 -20.30 1.11 -12.70
N ALA A 141 -19.21 0.39 -12.89
CA ALA A 141 -18.01 0.55 -12.07
C ALA A 141 -16.70 0.33 -12.82
N LEU A 142 -15.65 0.95 -12.28
CA LEU A 142 -14.27 0.69 -12.61
C LEU A 142 -13.71 -0.31 -11.60
N HIS A 143 -13.10 -1.36 -12.10
CA HIS A 143 -12.58 -2.46 -11.32
C HIS A 143 -11.07 -2.57 -11.41
N LEU A 144 -10.42 -2.69 -10.25
CA LEU A 144 -9.00 -2.99 -10.13
C LEU A 144 -8.83 -4.28 -9.35
N TRP A 145 -8.19 -5.28 -9.94
CA TRP A 145 -7.77 -6.49 -9.25
C TRP A 145 -6.25 -6.56 -9.15
N VAL A 146 -5.78 -7.00 -8.00
CA VAL A 146 -4.38 -7.44 -7.80
C VAL A 146 -4.43 -8.85 -7.24
N ARG A 147 -3.90 -9.82 -8.00
CA ARG A 147 -3.91 -11.24 -7.68
C ARG A 147 -2.49 -11.75 -7.56
N ASP A 148 -2.18 -12.42 -6.48
CA ASP A 148 -0.90 -13.07 -6.28
C ASP A 148 -1.04 -14.59 -6.10
N ASP A 149 0.08 -15.31 -6.20
CA ASP A 149 0.21 -16.74 -5.98
C ASP A 149 0.93 -17.07 -4.66
N GLY A 150 1.01 -16.13 -3.74
CA GLY A 150 1.74 -16.28 -2.49
C GLY A 150 1.04 -17.14 -1.44
N VAL A 151 1.44 -16.99 -0.18
CA VAL A 151 0.89 -17.79 0.94
C VAL A 151 -0.57 -17.46 1.26
N GLY A 152 -1.09 -16.34 0.73
CA GLY A 152 -2.44 -15.87 0.94
C GLY A 152 -2.65 -15.19 2.29
N ILE A 153 -3.76 -14.45 2.38
CA ILE A 153 -4.17 -13.80 3.61
C ILE A 153 -4.75 -14.83 4.59
N PRO A 154 -4.54 -14.69 5.92
CA PRO A 154 -5.17 -15.54 6.92
C PRO A 154 -6.71 -15.47 6.85
N GLU A 155 -7.41 -16.58 7.10
CA GLU A 155 -8.88 -16.62 7.11
C GLU A 155 -9.49 -15.65 8.14
N LYS A 156 -8.84 -15.51 9.29
CA LYS A 156 -9.18 -14.50 10.28
C LYS A 156 -8.09 -13.44 10.27
N LEU A 157 -8.42 -12.26 9.75
CA LEU A 157 -7.57 -11.10 9.91
C LEU A 157 -7.42 -10.79 11.40
N PRO A 158 -6.20 -10.60 11.94
CA PRO A 158 -6.04 -10.09 13.29
C PRO A 158 -6.81 -8.77 13.44
N GLU A 159 -7.36 -8.52 14.62
CA GLU A 159 -8.01 -7.23 14.93
C GLU A 159 -7.07 -6.04 14.68
N THR A 160 -5.78 -6.26 14.74
CA THR A 160 -4.71 -5.36 14.30
C THR A 160 -4.36 -5.57 12.83
N SER A 161 -5.36 -5.69 11.93
CA SER A 161 -5.08 -5.75 10.49
C SER A 161 -4.16 -4.59 10.12
N GLY A 162 -3.04 -4.90 9.42
CA GLY A 162 -1.97 -3.95 9.17
C GLY A 162 -2.50 -2.64 8.56
N MET A 163 -1.86 -1.54 8.88
CA MET A 163 -2.25 -0.19 8.44
C MET A 163 -2.49 -0.11 6.92
N GLY A 164 -1.77 -0.91 6.13
CA GLY A 164 -1.92 -0.96 4.67
C GLY A 164 -3.32 -1.37 4.21
N LEU A 165 -3.91 -2.42 4.79
CA LEU A 165 -5.28 -2.84 4.47
C LEU A 165 -6.31 -1.75 4.81
N ARG A 166 -6.19 -1.14 5.98
CA ARG A 166 -7.07 -0.05 6.40
C ARG A 166 -6.98 1.16 5.46
N ILE A 167 -5.77 1.51 5.03
CA ILE A 167 -5.55 2.61 4.07
C ILE A 167 -6.17 2.27 2.70
N MET A 168 -6.04 1.04 2.21
CA MET A 168 -6.66 0.63 0.96
C MET A 168 -8.19 0.70 1.03
N HIS A 169 -8.81 0.21 2.10
CA HIS A 169 -10.25 0.35 2.34
C HIS A 169 -10.69 1.81 2.40
N TYR A 170 -9.97 2.65 3.13
CA TYR A 170 -10.25 4.08 3.21
C TYR A 170 -10.21 4.75 1.83
N ARG A 171 -9.20 4.43 1.00
CA ARG A 171 -9.07 4.98 -0.36
C ARG A 171 -10.22 4.59 -1.26
N ALA A 172 -10.67 3.33 -1.22
CA ALA A 172 -11.81 2.89 -2.00
C ALA A 172 -13.11 3.61 -1.56
N ARG A 173 -13.32 3.78 -0.24
CA ARG A 173 -14.48 4.52 0.30
C ARG A 173 -14.47 6.00 -0.09
N LEU A 174 -13.33 6.66 -0.13
CA LEU A 174 -13.22 8.05 -0.59
C LEU A 174 -13.73 8.24 -2.03
N LEU A 175 -13.66 7.18 -2.84
CA LEU A 175 -14.16 7.16 -4.21
C LEU A 175 -15.63 6.71 -4.31
N GLY A 176 -16.32 6.54 -3.18
CA GLY A 176 -17.67 5.97 -3.14
C GLY A 176 -17.72 4.48 -3.50
N GLY A 177 -16.57 3.83 -3.55
CA GLY A 177 -16.43 2.42 -3.89
C GLY A 177 -16.21 1.53 -2.68
N HIS A 178 -15.92 0.26 -2.95
CA HIS A 178 -15.58 -0.72 -1.94
C HIS A 178 -14.29 -1.48 -2.31
N LEU A 179 -13.70 -2.12 -1.30
CA LEU A 179 -12.53 -2.96 -1.46
C LEU A 179 -12.79 -4.31 -0.77
N GLU A 180 -12.47 -5.38 -1.46
CA GLU A 180 -12.47 -6.74 -0.93
C GLU A 180 -11.04 -7.30 -0.94
N VAL A 181 -10.68 -8.02 0.12
CA VAL A 181 -9.42 -8.75 0.18
C VAL A 181 -9.74 -10.17 0.62
N ARG A 182 -9.42 -11.13 -0.23
CA ARG A 182 -9.76 -12.53 0.00
C ARG A 182 -8.61 -13.47 -0.35
N ARG A 183 -8.59 -14.61 0.33
CA ARG A 183 -7.73 -15.72 -0.05
C ARG A 183 -8.28 -16.38 -1.31
N ARG A 184 -7.40 -16.67 -2.26
CA ARG A 184 -7.76 -17.39 -3.49
C ARG A 184 -7.78 -18.89 -3.23
N LYS A 185 -8.65 -19.62 -3.94
CA LYS A 185 -8.76 -21.09 -3.83
C LYS A 185 -7.50 -21.79 -4.34
N GLU A 186 -6.86 -21.23 -5.36
CA GLU A 186 -5.62 -21.73 -5.97
C GLU A 186 -4.36 -21.32 -5.20
N GLY A 187 -4.50 -20.63 -4.08
CA GLY A 187 -3.42 -20.02 -3.30
C GLY A 187 -3.24 -18.53 -3.61
N GLY A 188 -2.59 -17.82 -2.67
CA GLY A 188 -2.38 -16.38 -2.77
C GLY A 188 -3.55 -15.54 -2.30
N THR A 189 -3.47 -14.24 -2.59
CA THR A 189 -4.47 -13.23 -2.23
C THR A 189 -5.05 -12.59 -3.47
N GLU A 190 -6.31 -12.18 -3.39
CA GLU A 190 -6.92 -11.26 -4.33
C GLU A 190 -7.35 -10.00 -3.58
N VAL A 191 -6.91 -8.86 -4.08
CA VAL A 191 -7.40 -7.53 -3.71
C VAL A 191 -8.25 -7.03 -4.86
N HIS A 192 -9.52 -6.71 -4.60
CA HIS A 192 -10.46 -6.18 -5.58
C HIS A 192 -11.01 -4.85 -5.09
N ALA A 193 -10.81 -3.79 -5.86
CA ALA A 193 -11.43 -2.50 -5.66
C ALA A 193 -12.44 -2.24 -6.78
N ALA A 194 -13.67 -1.88 -6.41
CA ALA A 194 -14.72 -1.46 -7.35
C ALA A 194 -15.13 -0.02 -7.01
N VAL A 195 -15.10 0.86 -8.01
CA VAL A 195 -15.37 2.29 -7.88
C VAL A 195 -16.42 2.70 -8.89
N PRO A 196 -17.55 3.31 -8.50
CA PRO A 196 -18.60 3.74 -9.43
C PRO A 196 -18.08 4.68 -10.51
N LEU A 197 -18.47 4.50 -11.77
CA LEU A 197 -18.12 5.37 -12.88
C LEU A 197 -18.80 6.76 -12.77
N THR A 198 -19.94 6.84 -12.10
CA THR A 198 -20.63 8.09 -11.81
C THR A 198 -20.07 8.71 -10.56
N GLY A 199 -19.23 9.73 -10.72
CA GLY A 199 -18.54 10.42 -9.64
C GLY A 199 -19.48 11.06 -8.62
N ARG A 200 -19.84 10.34 -7.57
CA ARG A 200 -20.25 10.89 -6.28
C ARG A 200 -19.11 10.69 -5.29
N VAL A 201 -18.24 11.68 -5.25
CA VAL A 201 -17.34 11.86 -4.10
C VAL A 201 -18.22 12.14 -2.89
N LEU A 202 -18.28 11.22 -1.94
CA LEU A 202 -18.92 11.49 -0.65
C LEU A 202 -18.09 12.58 0.05
N PRO A 203 -18.72 13.63 0.61
CA PRO A 203 -18.02 14.58 1.45
C PRO A 203 -17.39 13.83 2.62
N ALA A 204 -16.16 14.17 2.92
CA ALA A 204 -15.40 13.59 4.03
C ALA A 204 -15.98 14.07 5.38
N ASP A 205 -17.10 13.51 5.80
CA ASP A 205 -17.60 13.65 7.16
C ASP A 205 -16.97 12.54 8.00
N ALA A 206 -15.85 12.91 8.64
CA ALA A 206 -14.96 12.00 9.35
C ALA A 206 -15.43 11.68 10.79
N SER A 207 -16.71 11.84 11.12
CA SER A 207 -17.19 11.74 12.51
C SER A 207 -18.07 10.53 12.82
N GLN A 208 -18.30 9.62 11.93
CA GLN A 208 -19.06 8.41 12.26
C GLN A 208 -18.41 7.17 11.67
N VAL A 209 -17.95 6.29 12.51
CA VAL A 209 -18.38 4.93 12.74
C VAL A 209 -17.25 4.09 13.33
N LEU A 210 -17.25 3.99 14.63
CA LEU A 210 -16.95 2.70 15.26
C LEU A 210 -18.30 1.97 15.36
N PRO A 211 -18.46 0.75 14.87
CA PRO A 211 -19.66 -0.02 15.19
C PRO A 211 -19.63 -0.37 16.68
N GLU A 212 -20.62 0.10 17.42
CA GLU A 212 -20.94 -0.38 18.76
C GLU A 212 -21.21 -1.88 18.68
N THR A 213 -20.49 -2.62 19.50
CA THR A 213 -20.70 -4.04 19.71
C THR A 213 -22.06 -4.20 20.38
N GLU A 214 -23.09 -4.63 19.66
CA GLU A 214 -24.32 -5.14 20.28
C GLU A 214 -23.98 -6.40 21.08
N VAL A 215 -23.98 -6.24 22.41
CA VAL A 215 -24.06 -7.35 23.35
C VAL A 215 -25.54 -7.73 23.41
N ILE A 216 -25.90 -8.85 22.82
CA ILE A 216 -27.22 -9.49 23.01
C ILE A 216 -27.13 -10.44 24.21
N PRO A 217 -28.15 -10.45 25.08
CA PRO A 217 -28.16 -11.10 26.39
C PRO A 217 -28.11 -12.64 26.37
#